data_cfc3867d878e0d9e99c7f69b4cbf7cf4
#
_entry.id   cfc3867d878e0d9e99c7f69b4cbf7cf4
#
_cell.length_a   1.000
_cell.length_b   1.000
_cell.length_c   1.000
_cell.angle_alpha   90.00
_cell.angle_beta   90.00
_cell.angle_gamma   90.00
#
_symmetry.space_group_name_H-M   'P 1'
#
loop_
_entity.id
_entity.type
_entity.pdbx_description
1 polymer ?
#
loop_
_entity_poly.entity_id
_entity_poly.type
_entity_poly.pdbx_seq_one_letter_code
_entity_poly.pdbx_strand_id
1 'polypeptide(L)'
;MAAEKHNNKDSQTTNTSAGRTPAGSKDISFDSKAFVGALLRKLTQLSYIKPGEVPNIDLYMDQVTTFMDEHLSDIKRYEDDKTLTKTMINNYTKNKLLPPPVKKKYSSDHLYIMAFIYYFKQMLSIGDIQKLLTPMTEDFFGAVSYTHLTLPTTPYV
;
A
#
# COMPACT_ATOMS: atom_id res chain seq x y z
N MET A 1 56.42 -3.50 -65.21
CA MET A 1 57.47 -4.44 -64.88
C MET A 1 57.04 -5.17 -63.65
N ALA A 2 56.58 -6.32 -63.94
CA ALA A 2 57.11 -7.62 -63.57
C ALA A 2 56.83 -7.91 -62.08
N ALA A 3 55.98 -8.79 -61.87
CA ALA A 3 55.85 -10.24 -61.92
C ALA A 3 55.89 -10.81 -60.51
N GLU A 4 54.84 -11.53 -60.20
CA GLU A 4 54.79 -12.99 -59.99
C GLU A 4 55.50 -13.46 -58.70
N LYS A 5 55.02 -14.36 -57.94
CA LYS A 5 54.32 -15.65 -58.03
C LYS A 5 54.02 -16.12 -56.60
N HIS A 6 52.85 -16.70 -56.42
CA HIS A 6 52.61 -18.11 -56.03
C HIS A 6 53.36 -18.68 -54.81
N ASN A 7 52.69 -19.14 -53.79
CA ASN A 7 52.35 -20.55 -53.66
C ASN A 7 51.56 -20.87 -52.40
N ASN A 8 50.44 -21.42 -52.61
CA ASN A 8 49.67 -22.44 -51.99
C ASN A 8 50.50 -23.48 -51.18
N LYS A 9 50.02 -23.77 -49.97
CA LYS A 9 49.85 -25.17 -49.51
C LYS A 9 49.14 -25.21 -48.15
N ASP A 10 47.95 -25.71 -48.23
CA ASP A 10 47.33 -26.75 -47.39
C ASP A 10 48.16 -27.35 -46.26
N SER A 11 47.51 -27.41 -45.11
CA SER A 11 47.41 -28.60 -44.27
C SER A 11 46.64 -28.22 -43.01
N GLN A 12 45.35 -28.56 -42.93
CA GLN A 12 44.78 -29.68 -42.16
C GLN A 12 45.00 -29.63 -40.66
N THR A 13 43.83 -29.43 -40.06
CA THR A 13 43.27 -30.19 -38.92
C THR A 13 44.12 -30.33 -37.68
N THR A 14 43.61 -29.79 -36.62
CA THR A 14 43.15 -30.64 -35.50
C THR A 14 42.05 -29.93 -34.69
N ASN A 15 40.94 -30.54 -34.78
CA ASN A 15 39.79 -30.38 -33.94
C ASN A 15 40.19 -30.76 -32.49
N THR A 16 40.20 -29.84 -31.57
CA THR A 16 40.17 -30.19 -30.16
C THR A 16 38.98 -29.46 -29.54
N SER A 17 37.88 -30.16 -29.53
CA SER A 17 36.72 -29.87 -28.77
C SER A 17 37.08 -29.90 -27.26
N ALA A 18 37.40 -28.77 -26.73
CA ALA A 18 37.33 -28.59 -25.28
C ALA A 18 35.90 -28.18 -24.94
N GLY A 19 35.15 -29.14 -24.46
CA GLY A 19 33.81 -28.96 -23.94
C GLY A 19 33.82 -27.95 -22.86
N ARG A 20 33.27 -26.76 -23.14
CA ARG A 20 32.76 -25.88 -22.14
C ARG A 20 31.41 -26.43 -21.70
N THR A 21 31.43 -27.19 -20.64
CA THR A 21 30.25 -27.44 -19.82
C THR A 21 29.66 -26.09 -19.42
N PRO A 22 28.43 -25.78 -19.75
CA PRO A 22 27.78 -24.61 -19.15
C PRO A 22 27.67 -24.91 -17.66
N ALA A 23 28.30 -24.07 -16.86
CA ALA A 23 28.15 -24.07 -15.43
C ALA A 23 26.66 -24.11 -15.10
N GLY A 24 26.28 -25.07 -14.25
CA GLY A 24 24.91 -25.38 -13.94
C GLY A 24 24.08 -24.13 -13.65
N SER A 25 23.04 -23.99 -14.42
CA SER A 25 21.89 -23.19 -13.96
C SER A 25 21.44 -23.81 -12.66
N LYS A 26 21.71 -23.16 -11.56
CA LYS A 26 20.98 -23.44 -10.33
C LYS A 26 19.53 -23.16 -10.69
N ASP A 27 18.78 -24.20 -10.95
CA ASP A 27 17.34 -24.13 -10.94
C ASP A 27 16.95 -23.66 -9.56
N ILE A 28 16.77 -22.34 -9.43
CA ILE A 28 16.14 -21.76 -8.28
C ILE A 28 14.69 -22.17 -8.42
N SER A 29 14.38 -23.37 -7.93
CA SER A 29 12.99 -23.80 -7.80
C SER A 29 12.35 -22.83 -6.80
N PHE A 30 11.55 -21.93 -7.31
CA PHE A 30 10.77 -21.01 -6.49
C PHE A 30 9.74 -21.83 -5.74
N ASP A 31 10.03 -22.11 -4.47
CA ASP A 31 9.06 -22.75 -3.58
C ASP A 31 7.97 -21.74 -3.21
N SER A 32 6.91 -21.76 -4.02
CA SER A 32 5.76 -20.89 -3.86
C SER A 32 5.08 -21.05 -2.48
N LYS A 33 5.10 -22.27 -1.90
CA LYS A 33 4.52 -22.51 -0.58
C LYS A 33 5.35 -21.88 0.54
N ALA A 34 6.67 -22.02 0.47
CA ALA A 34 7.58 -21.39 1.43
C ALA A 34 7.50 -19.85 1.32
N PHE A 35 7.43 -19.31 0.10
CA PHE A 35 7.28 -17.87 -0.14
C PHE A 35 5.96 -17.33 0.40
N VAL A 36 4.84 -17.98 0.07
CA VAL A 36 3.51 -17.57 0.57
C VAL A 36 3.46 -17.70 2.10
N GLY A 37 4.01 -18.77 2.67
CA GLY A 37 4.09 -18.93 4.13
C GLY A 37 4.94 -17.85 4.81
N ALA A 38 6.05 -17.43 4.20
CA ALA A 38 6.87 -16.33 4.69
C ALA A 38 6.17 -14.98 4.55
N LEU A 39 5.46 -14.76 3.45
CA LEU A 39 4.66 -13.55 3.23
C LEU A 39 3.52 -13.45 4.24
N LEU A 40 2.77 -14.52 4.46
CA LEU A 40 1.71 -14.56 5.46
C LEU A 40 2.23 -14.30 6.87
N ARG A 41 3.37 -14.89 7.25
CA ARG A 41 4.02 -14.61 8.54
C ARG A 41 4.40 -13.14 8.66
N LYS A 42 4.96 -12.53 7.62
CA LYS A 42 5.25 -11.09 7.61
C LYS A 42 3.97 -10.26 7.74
N LEU A 43 2.92 -10.61 7.03
CA LEU A 43 1.64 -9.90 7.11
C LEU A 43 1.01 -9.99 8.50
N THR A 44 1.12 -11.14 9.17
CA THR A 44 0.62 -11.32 10.55
C THR A 44 1.47 -10.62 11.60
N GLN A 45 2.72 -10.28 11.28
CA GLN A 45 3.63 -9.53 12.15
C GLN A 45 3.54 -8.01 11.94
N LEU A 46 2.84 -7.56 10.88
CA LEU A 46 2.59 -6.12 10.71
C LEU A 46 1.75 -5.62 11.89
N SER A 47 2.25 -4.62 12.56
CA SER A 47 1.45 -3.86 13.51
C SER A 47 0.32 -3.19 12.73
N TYR A 48 -0.90 -3.58 12.99
CA TYR A 48 -2.10 -2.93 12.46
C TYR A 48 -3.06 -2.65 13.60
N ILE A 49 -3.83 -1.60 13.45
CA ILE A 49 -4.85 -1.24 14.45
C ILE A 49 -5.94 -2.31 14.42
N LYS A 50 -6.08 -3.05 15.51
CA LYS A 50 -7.12 -4.07 15.63
C LYS A 50 -8.49 -3.42 15.83
N PRO A 51 -9.56 -4.04 15.35
CA PRO A 51 -10.91 -3.51 15.53
C PRO A 51 -11.27 -3.18 16.99
N GLY A 52 -10.79 -3.95 17.95
CA GLY A 52 -11.02 -3.71 19.37
C GLY A 52 -10.18 -2.60 20.01
N GLU A 53 -9.18 -2.08 19.31
CA GLU A 53 -8.31 -0.99 19.80
C GLU A 53 -8.85 0.38 19.44
N VAL A 54 -9.73 0.45 18.44
CA VAL A 54 -10.35 1.70 18.02
C VAL A 54 -11.42 2.11 19.03
N PRO A 55 -11.33 3.32 19.60
CA PRO A 55 -12.31 3.82 20.55
C PRO A 55 -13.71 3.87 19.93
N ASN A 56 -14.72 3.40 20.66
CA ASN A 56 -16.13 3.52 20.26
C ASN A 56 -16.75 4.82 20.74
N ILE A 57 -15.98 5.90 20.70
CA ILE A 57 -16.40 7.26 21.05
C ILE A 57 -15.85 8.23 20.00
N ASP A 58 -16.56 9.32 19.81
CA ASP A 58 -16.11 10.37 18.89
C ASP A 58 -14.95 11.17 19.49
N LEU A 59 -13.86 11.29 18.74
CA LEU A 59 -12.64 11.96 19.16
C LEU A 59 -12.48 13.34 18.52
N TYR A 60 -11.91 14.29 19.26
CA TYR A 60 -11.45 15.55 18.69
C TYR A 60 -10.13 15.38 17.93
N MET A 61 -9.81 16.32 17.06
CA MET A 61 -8.60 16.29 16.21
C MET A 61 -7.31 15.96 16.98
N ASP A 62 -7.13 16.56 18.16
CA ASP A 62 -5.93 16.31 18.98
C ASP A 62 -5.86 14.88 19.50
N GLN A 63 -6.98 14.33 19.91
CA GLN A 63 -7.10 12.94 20.35
C GLN A 63 -6.86 11.97 19.19
N VAL A 64 -7.40 12.31 18.01
CA VAL A 64 -7.16 11.51 16.78
C VAL A 64 -5.67 11.45 16.43
N THR A 65 -5.00 12.59 16.43
CA THR A 65 -3.56 12.63 16.10
C THR A 65 -2.72 11.87 17.12
N THR A 66 -3.06 11.96 18.43
CA THR A 66 -2.39 11.19 19.48
C THR A 66 -2.63 9.69 19.30
N PHE A 67 -3.88 9.28 19.11
CA PHE A 67 -4.23 7.87 18.88
C PHE A 67 -3.50 7.29 17.67
N MET A 68 -3.48 8.02 16.56
CA MET A 68 -2.79 7.57 15.35
C MET A 68 -1.28 7.51 15.54
N ASP A 69 -0.71 8.42 16.30
CA ASP A 69 0.74 8.38 16.58
C ASP A 69 1.11 7.20 17.48
N GLU A 70 0.34 6.92 18.50
CA GLU A 70 0.55 5.77 19.39
C GLU A 70 0.46 4.42 18.67
N HIS A 71 -0.48 4.25 17.73
CA HIS A 71 -0.75 2.97 17.09
C HIS A 71 -0.05 2.78 15.74
N LEU A 72 0.40 3.84 15.10
CA LEU A 72 1.04 3.78 13.78
C LEU A 72 2.53 4.14 13.80
N SER A 73 3.08 4.53 14.96
CA SER A 73 4.50 4.90 15.07
C SER A 73 5.44 3.77 14.67
N ASP A 74 5.10 2.53 15.01
CA ASP A 74 5.92 1.36 14.71
C ASP A 74 5.96 0.99 13.23
N ILE A 75 5.04 1.55 12.43
CA ILE A 75 4.89 1.27 11.00
C ILE A 75 5.51 2.37 10.15
N LYS A 76 6.13 3.35 10.77
CA LYS A 76 6.82 4.43 10.05
C LYS A 76 7.89 3.86 9.12
N ARG A 77 7.93 4.35 7.89
CA ARG A 77 8.96 3.96 6.92
C ARG A 77 10.32 4.53 7.28
N TYR A 78 10.31 5.72 7.88
CA TYR A 78 11.48 6.43 8.39
C TYR A 78 11.15 7.01 9.77
N GLU A 79 12.13 7.07 10.66
CA GLU A 79 11.96 7.58 12.03
C GLU A 79 11.46 9.04 12.05
N ASP A 80 11.89 9.84 11.07
CA ASP A 80 11.50 11.24 10.92
C ASP A 80 10.11 11.44 10.30
N ASP A 81 9.48 10.37 9.80
CA ASP A 81 8.15 10.46 9.21
C ASP A 81 7.10 10.77 10.29
N LYS A 82 6.32 11.80 10.02
CA LYS A 82 5.15 12.11 10.84
C LYS A 82 4.03 11.15 10.50
N THR A 83 3.40 10.58 11.51
CA THR A 83 2.32 9.61 11.33
C THR A 83 1.14 10.24 10.59
N LEU A 84 0.35 11.03 11.28
CA LEU A 84 -0.76 11.79 10.72
C LEU A 84 -0.83 13.15 11.43
N THR A 85 -0.57 14.22 10.69
CA THR A 85 -0.69 15.57 11.22
C THR A 85 -2.08 16.13 10.97
N LYS A 86 -2.47 17.13 11.73
CA LYS A 86 -3.73 17.88 11.53
C LYS A 86 -3.86 18.40 10.09
N THR A 87 -2.77 18.89 9.52
CA THR A 87 -2.72 19.36 8.13
C THR A 87 -3.00 18.24 7.14
N MET A 88 -2.43 17.05 7.36
CA MET A 88 -2.70 15.88 6.52
C MET A 88 -4.17 15.47 6.57
N ILE A 89 -4.74 15.38 7.76
CA ILE A 89 -6.15 15.02 7.95
C ILE A 89 -7.07 16.03 7.25
N ASN A 90 -6.78 17.32 7.39
CA ASN A 90 -7.53 18.37 6.70
C ASN A 90 -7.40 18.25 5.17
N ASN A 91 -6.22 17.92 4.66
CA ASN A 91 -6.01 17.70 3.22
C ASN A 91 -6.78 16.47 2.71
N TYR A 92 -6.85 15.40 3.49
CA TYR A 92 -7.64 14.23 3.14
C TYR A 92 -9.13 14.56 3.06
N THR A 93 -9.64 15.37 3.96
CA THR A 93 -11.02 15.86 3.92
C THR A 93 -11.27 16.75 2.69
N LYS A 94 -10.36 17.68 2.39
CA LYS A 94 -10.45 18.54 1.20
C LYS A 94 -10.44 17.76 -0.11
N ASN A 95 -9.62 16.70 -0.17
CA ASN A 95 -9.50 15.82 -1.34
C ASN A 95 -10.59 14.72 -1.39
N LYS A 96 -11.59 14.78 -0.54
CA LYS A 96 -12.68 13.80 -0.46
C LYS A 96 -12.22 12.35 -0.22
N LEU A 97 -11.05 12.18 0.38
CA LEU A 97 -10.55 10.89 0.86
C LEU A 97 -11.17 10.51 2.20
N LEU A 98 -11.41 11.49 3.02
CA LEU A 98 -11.97 11.35 4.35
C LEU A 98 -13.25 12.19 4.43
N PRO A 99 -14.36 11.62 4.89
CA PRO A 99 -15.56 12.40 5.17
C PRO A 99 -15.31 13.50 6.19
N PRO A 100 -16.05 14.62 6.12
CA PRO A 100 -15.89 15.69 7.07
C PRO A 100 -16.32 15.26 8.48
N PRO A 101 -15.66 15.76 9.52
CA PRO A 101 -16.05 15.48 10.91
C PRO A 101 -17.40 16.09 11.24
N VAL A 102 -18.15 15.42 12.09
CA VAL A 102 -19.44 15.91 12.61
C VAL A 102 -19.20 16.68 13.90
N LYS A 103 -19.58 17.95 13.93
CA LYS A 103 -19.35 18.84 15.10
C LYS A 103 -17.87 18.85 15.57
N LYS A 104 -16.93 18.82 14.64
CA LYS A 104 -15.47 18.76 14.88
C LYS A 104 -14.99 17.47 15.54
N LYS A 105 -15.80 16.42 15.54
CA LYS A 105 -15.47 15.10 16.09
C LYS A 105 -15.40 14.06 14.99
N TYR A 106 -14.53 13.12 15.16
CA TYR A 106 -14.25 11.99 14.28
C TYR A 106 -14.72 10.71 14.94
N SER A 107 -15.57 9.95 14.25
CA SER A 107 -16.05 8.65 14.72
C SER A 107 -15.01 7.55 14.53
N SER A 108 -15.29 6.36 15.06
CA SER A 108 -14.48 5.16 14.81
C SER A 108 -14.26 4.88 13.32
N ASP A 109 -15.28 5.12 12.48
CA ASP A 109 -15.17 4.92 11.03
C ASP A 109 -14.15 5.85 10.39
N HIS A 110 -14.09 7.10 10.83
CA HIS A 110 -13.04 8.02 10.39
C HIS A 110 -11.65 7.52 10.78
N LEU A 111 -11.50 6.94 11.97
CA LEU A 111 -10.22 6.37 12.43
C LEU A 111 -9.79 5.20 11.56
N TYR A 112 -10.71 4.29 11.20
CA TYR A 112 -10.43 3.20 10.28
C TYR A 112 -9.98 3.71 8.91
N ILE A 113 -10.70 4.67 8.34
CA ILE A 113 -10.34 5.25 7.04
C ILE A 113 -8.97 5.92 7.09
N MET A 114 -8.68 6.69 8.15
CA MET A 114 -7.36 7.31 8.32
C MET A 114 -6.25 6.28 8.43
N ALA A 115 -6.47 5.16 9.13
CA ALA A 115 -5.52 4.06 9.20
C ALA A 115 -5.29 3.43 7.82
N PHE A 116 -6.35 3.17 7.04
CA PHE A 116 -6.22 2.68 5.68
C PHE A 116 -5.46 3.64 4.77
N ILE A 117 -5.78 4.94 4.82
CA ILE A 117 -5.03 5.95 4.06
C ILE A 117 -3.55 5.90 4.42
N TYR A 118 -3.23 5.79 5.72
CA TYR A 118 -1.86 5.70 6.17
C TYR A 118 -1.12 4.48 5.64
N TYR A 119 -1.75 3.30 5.66
CA TYR A 119 -1.16 2.08 5.11
C TYR A 119 -0.98 2.16 3.60
N PHE A 120 -1.99 2.64 2.88
CA PHE A 120 -1.95 2.69 1.42
C PHE A 120 -1.02 3.76 0.87
N LYS A 121 -0.85 4.90 1.56
CA LYS A 121 0.06 5.96 1.12
C LYS A 121 1.51 5.50 1.01
N GLN A 122 1.86 4.38 1.64
CA GLN A 122 3.18 3.78 1.52
C GLN A 122 3.43 3.14 0.15
N MET A 123 2.38 2.76 -0.55
CA MET A 123 2.43 1.98 -1.78
C MET A 123 1.70 2.62 -2.97
N LEU A 124 0.69 3.44 -2.71
CA LEU A 124 -0.21 3.99 -3.69
C LEU A 124 -0.18 5.52 -3.73
N SER A 125 -0.50 6.09 -4.87
CA SER A 125 -0.74 7.54 -4.98
C SER A 125 -2.05 7.93 -4.28
N ILE A 126 -2.16 9.19 -3.88
CA ILE A 126 -3.40 9.71 -3.25
C ILE A 126 -4.62 9.54 -4.16
N GLY A 127 -4.46 9.70 -5.47
CA GLY A 127 -5.55 9.50 -6.43
C GLY A 127 -6.00 8.05 -6.53
N ASP A 128 -5.08 7.09 -6.42
CA ASP A 128 -5.43 5.67 -6.43
C ASP A 128 -6.08 5.24 -5.12
N ILE A 129 -5.60 5.78 -3.99
CA ILE A 129 -6.24 5.58 -2.67
C ILE A 129 -7.68 6.10 -2.71
N GLN A 130 -7.92 7.26 -3.31
CA GLN A 130 -9.25 7.81 -3.45
C GLN A 130 -10.18 6.88 -4.23
N LYS A 131 -9.75 6.37 -5.37
CA LYS A 131 -10.53 5.40 -6.16
C LYS A 131 -10.84 4.13 -5.39
N LEU A 132 -9.90 3.66 -4.58
CA LEU A 132 -10.05 2.45 -3.78
C LEU A 132 -11.03 2.66 -2.61
N LEU A 133 -10.95 3.81 -1.93
CA LEU A 133 -11.75 4.09 -0.74
C LEU A 133 -13.14 4.65 -1.06
N THR A 134 -13.36 5.25 -2.25
CA THR A 134 -14.65 5.84 -2.62
C THR A 134 -15.83 4.89 -2.41
N PRO A 135 -15.82 3.64 -2.93
CA PRO A 135 -16.92 2.72 -2.70
C PRO A 135 -17.17 2.43 -1.21
N MET A 136 -16.08 2.27 -0.44
CA MET A 136 -16.18 2.02 1.00
C MET A 136 -16.75 3.22 1.75
N THR A 137 -16.33 4.43 1.40
CA THR A 137 -16.83 5.65 2.05
C THR A 137 -18.27 5.94 1.68
N GLU A 138 -18.70 5.65 0.47
CA GLU A 138 -20.09 5.78 0.04
C GLU A 138 -21.00 4.79 0.77
N ASP A 139 -20.58 3.55 0.93
CA ASP A 139 -21.34 2.53 1.65
C ASP A 139 -21.43 2.84 3.16
N PHE A 140 -20.33 3.20 3.79
CA PHE A 140 -20.29 3.47 5.23
C PHE A 140 -20.93 4.82 5.60
N PHE A 141 -20.59 5.89 4.91
CA PHE A 141 -21.06 7.23 5.22
C PHE A 141 -22.31 7.61 4.42
N GLY A 142 -22.52 7.01 3.26
CA GLY A 142 -23.75 7.15 2.49
C GLY A 142 -24.94 6.60 3.25
N ALA A 143 -24.82 5.45 3.89
CA ALA A 143 -25.85 4.87 4.73
C ALA A 143 -26.20 5.77 5.93
N VAL A 144 -25.21 6.37 6.56
CA VAL A 144 -25.42 7.34 7.65
C VAL A 144 -26.05 8.63 7.14
N SER A 145 -25.65 9.10 5.95
CA SER A 145 -26.26 10.27 5.31
C SER A 145 -27.70 10.03 4.93
N TYR A 146 -28.02 8.84 4.42
CA TYR A 146 -29.40 8.46 4.09
C TYR A 146 -30.28 8.34 5.35
N THR A 147 -29.77 7.81 6.46
CA THR A 147 -30.50 7.76 7.72
C THR A 147 -30.74 9.15 8.28
N HIS A 148 -29.85 10.10 8.04
CA HIS A 148 -30.01 11.47 8.47
C HIS A 148 -30.96 12.28 7.58
N LEU A 149 -31.07 11.94 6.29
CA LEU A 149 -31.96 12.57 5.33
C LEU A 149 -33.39 12.03 5.40
N THR A 150 -33.61 10.84 5.95
CA THR A 150 -34.93 10.23 6.08
C THR A 150 -35.68 10.59 7.36
N LEU A 151 -35.01 11.24 8.30
CA LEU A 151 -35.60 11.63 9.56
C LEU A 151 -36.57 12.83 9.52
N PRO A 152 -36.54 13.78 8.57
CA PRO A 152 -37.38 14.96 8.68
C PRO A 152 -38.67 14.90 7.89
N THR A 153 -38.98 13.85 7.20
CA THR A 153 -40.16 13.83 6.36
C THR A 153 -41.32 13.04 6.96
N THR A 154 -41.71 13.41 8.13
CA THR A 154 -43.12 13.25 8.50
C THR A 154 -43.86 14.50 8.07
N PRO A 155 -44.65 14.46 6.99
CA PRO A 155 -45.57 15.54 6.76
C PRO A 155 -46.58 15.53 7.91
N TYR A 156 -46.48 16.49 8.74
CA TYR A 156 -47.56 16.78 9.68
C TYR A 156 -48.69 17.39 8.88
N VAL A 157 -49.69 16.66 8.79
CA VAL A 157 -50.99 17.17 8.37
C VAL A 157 -51.68 17.77 9.58
#